data_98308867052b36b074303f31da154ff4
#
_entry.id   98308867052b36b074303f31da154ff4
#
_cell.length_a   1.000
_cell.length_b   1.000
_cell.length_c   1.000
_cell.angle_alpha   90.00
_cell.angle_beta   90.00
_cell.angle_gamma   90.00
#
_symmetry.space_group_name_H-M   'P 1'
#
loop_
_entity.id
_entity.type
_entity.pdbx_description
1 polymer ?
#
loop_
_entity_poly.entity_id
_entity_poly.type
_entity_poly.pdbx_seq_one_letter_code
_entity_poly.pdbx_strand_id
1 'polypeptide(L)'
;MDEKRVLVFGTFDGLHPGHHFFLRSAKTNGTHLSVSVARDAHVRELKDKVSVDREQERLRRVSDLSFVDEAFLSDEELGTFSVLENARPDLIILGHDQEALEASLRLWMESRELYIPIKRLPKIAR
;
A
#
# COMPACT_ATOMS: atom_id res chain seq x y z
N MET A 1 -21.48 0.91 -14.55
CA MET A 1 -20.92 1.30 -13.25
C MET A 1 -19.44 1.53 -13.39
N ASP A 2 -18.99 2.62 -12.86
CA ASP A 2 -17.60 3.00 -13.00
C ASP A 2 -16.73 2.24 -12.03
N GLU A 3 -15.64 1.70 -12.55
CA GLU A 3 -14.63 1.08 -11.73
C GLU A 3 -13.86 2.17 -10.98
N LYS A 4 -13.63 1.96 -9.69
CA LYS A 4 -12.78 2.84 -8.89
C LYS A 4 -11.67 2.01 -8.29
N ARG A 5 -10.46 2.28 -8.69
CA ARG A 5 -9.27 1.52 -8.30
C ARG A 5 -8.58 2.20 -7.13
N VAL A 6 -8.41 1.43 -6.06
CA VAL A 6 -7.76 1.90 -4.83
C VAL A 6 -6.42 1.19 -4.69
N LEU A 7 -5.38 1.95 -4.35
CA LEU A 7 -4.05 1.40 -4.08
C LEU A 7 -3.64 1.71 -2.65
N VAL A 8 -3.12 0.72 -1.96
CA VAL A 8 -2.55 0.90 -0.61
C VAL A 8 -1.13 0.35 -0.58
N PHE A 9 -0.36 0.81 0.38
CA PHE A 9 1.02 0.40 0.61
C PHE A 9 1.17 -0.08 2.05
N GLY A 10 2.02 -1.07 2.26
CA GLY A 10 2.31 -1.51 3.62
C GLY A 10 3.30 -2.65 3.66
N THR A 11 3.77 -2.95 4.86
CA THR A 11 4.64 -4.09 5.11
C THR A 11 3.81 -5.35 5.35
N PHE A 12 2.75 -5.23 6.15
CA PHE A 12 1.83 -6.32 6.50
C PHE A 12 2.56 -7.53 7.09
N ASP A 13 3.51 -7.25 7.97
CA ASP A 13 4.29 -8.30 8.64
C ASP A 13 3.45 -8.96 9.73
N GLY A 14 3.41 -10.31 9.73
CA GLY A 14 2.61 -11.05 10.68
C GLY A 14 1.12 -10.78 10.57
N LEU A 15 0.61 -10.56 9.38
CA LEU A 15 -0.77 -10.19 9.07
C LEU A 15 -1.76 -10.39 10.23
N HIS A 16 -2.15 -9.32 10.90
CA HIS A 16 -2.98 -9.34 12.11
C HIS A 16 -4.31 -8.60 11.90
N PRO A 17 -5.25 -8.65 12.87
CA PRO A 17 -6.57 -8.01 12.71
C PRO A 17 -6.54 -6.53 12.31
N GLY A 18 -5.54 -5.77 12.78
CA GLY A 18 -5.39 -4.38 12.37
C GLY A 18 -5.12 -4.23 10.89
N HIS A 19 -4.32 -5.11 10.32
CA HIS A 19 -4.06 -5.13 8.88
C HIS A 19 -5.33 -5.47 8.11
N HIS A 20 -6.10 -6.45 8.58
CA HIS A 20 -7.38 -6.82 7.96
C HIS A 20 -8.34 -5.64 7.96
N PHE A 21 -8.44 -4.94 9.10
CA PHE A 21 -9.32 -3.78 9.22
C PHE A 21 -8.93 -2.69 8.23
N PHE A 22 -7.63 -2.38 8.16
CA PHE A 22 -7.12 -1.36 7.25
C PHE A 22 -7.44 -1.71 5.79
N LEU A 23 -7.15 -2.95 5.38
CA LEU A 23 -7.37 -3.38 4.01
C LEU A 23 -8.86 -3.42 3.66
N ARG A 24 -9.72 -3.88 4.57
CA ARG A 24 -11.17 -3.85 4.36
C ARG A 24 -11.69 -2.43 4.23
N SER A 25 -11.22 -1.54 5.11
CA SER A 25 -11.62 -0.14 5.06
C SER A 25 -11.21 0.50 3.74
N ALA A 26 -10.02 0.19 3.26
CA ALA A 26 -9.56 0.69 1.98
C ALA A 26 -10.47 0.19 0.85
N LYS A 27 -10.83 -1.09 0.86
CA LYS A 27 -11.68 -1.67 -0.18
C LYS A 27 -13.04 -0.97 -0.26
N THR A 28 -13.59 -0.53 0.87
CA THR A 28 -14.89 0.14 0.86
C THR A 28 -14.90 1.46 0.09
N ASN A 29 -13.72 1.99 -0.25
CA ASN A 29 -13.58 3.24 -1.00
C ASN A 29 -13.58 3.04 -2.52
N GLY A 30 -13.69 1.82 -2.99
CA GLY A 30 -13.67 1.55 -4.42
C GLY A 30 -14.16 0.16 -4.76
N THR A 31 -14.01 -0.19 -6.04
CA THR A 31 -14.45 -1.49 -6.56
C THR A 31 -13.30 -2.47 -6.74
N HIS A 32 -12.06 -1.97 -6.73
CA HIS A 32 -10.86 -2.78 -6.96
C HIS A 32 -9.78 -2.34 -6.00
N LEU A 33 -9.21 -3.28 -5.24
CA LEU A 33 -8.14 -3.00 -4.29
C LEU A 33 -6.84 -3.66 -4.74
N SER A 34 -5.81 -2.82 -4.96
CA SER A 34 -4.44 -3.26 -5.21
C SER A 34 -3.60 -2.96 -3.99
N VAL A 35 -2.72 -3.87 -3.63
CA VAL A 35 -1.86 -3.74 -2.45
C VAL A 35 -0.40 -3.88 -2.87
N SER A 36 0.38 -2.84 -2.55
CA SER A 36 1.83 -2.84 -2.77
C SER A 36 2.51 -3.23 -1.46
N VAL A 37 3.18 -4.38 -1.46
CA VAL A 37 3.81 -4.97 -0.28
C VAL A 37 5.29 -4.61 -0.26
N ALA A 38 5.77 -4.06 0.86
CA ALA A 38 7.16 -3.62 0.97
C ALA A 38 8.15 -4.78 0.86
N ARG A 39 9.28 -4.52 0.22
CA ARG A 39 10.37 -5.51 0.12
C ARG A 39 11.15 -5.59 1.43
N ASP A 40 11.71 -6.75 1.71
CA ASP A 40 12.49 -6.96 2.93
C ASP A 40 13.64 -5.95 3.06
N ALA A 41 14.32 -5.66 1.96
CA ALA A 41 15.41 -4.69 1.96
C ALA A 41 14.93 -3.30 2.41
N HIS A 42 13.74 -2.89 1.97
CA HIS A 42 13.17 -1.60 2.32
C HIS A 42 12.71 -1.55 3.78
N VAL A 43 12.17 -2.66 4.28
CA VAL A 43 11.79 -2.75 5.70
C VAL A 43 13.01 -2.57 6.58
N ARG A 44 14.11 -3.22 6.22
CA ARG A 44 15.37 -3.12 6.96
C ARG A 44 15.91 -1.70 6.93
N GLU A 45 15.88 -1.07 5.75
CA GLU A 45 16.40 0.28 5.56
C GLU A 45 15.56 1.33 6.26
N LEU A 46 14.22 1.25 6.15
CA LEU A 46 13.33 2.28 6.67
C LEU A 46 12.96 2.10 8.13
N LYS A 47 12.90 0.86 8.62
CA LYS A 47 12.44 0.56 9.97
C LYS A 47 13.53 -0.01 10.87
N ASP A 48 14.73 -0.19 10.33
CA ASP A 48 15.88 -0.74 11.04
C ASP A 48 15.54 -2.06 11.75
N LYS A 49 14.79 -2.91 11.07
CA LYS A 49 14.44 -4.22 11.62
C LYS A 49 14.24 -5.23 10.50
N VAL A 50 14.28 -6.50 10.88
CA VAL A 50 14.03 -7.60 9.97
C VAL A 50 12.58 -8.04 10.15
N SER A 51 11.86 -8.24 9.04
CA SER A 51 10.49 -8.73 9.09
C SER A 51 10.43 -10.13 9.66
N VAL A 52 9.35 -10.44 10.39
CA VAL A 52 9.09 -11.79 10.87
C VAL A 52 8.84 -12.72 9.69
N ASP A 53 7.99 -12.29 8.75
CA ASP A 53 7.73 -13.03 7.51
C ASP A 53 8.52 -12.40 6.36
N ARG A 54 9.05 -13.24 5.48
CA ARG A 54 9.75 -12.77 4.29
C ARG A 54 8.76 -12.17 3.29
N GLU A 55 9.26 -11.31 2.40
CA GLU A 55 8.42 -10.57 1.45
C GLU A 55 7.50 -11.48 0.63
N GLN A 56 7.96 -12.64 0.19
CA GLN A 56 7.14 -13.55 -0.60
C GLN A 56 6.00 -14.14 0.24
N GLU A 57 6.25 -14.43 1.51
CA GLU A 57 5.22 -14.94 2.40
C GLU A 57 4.20 -13.83 2.73
N ARG A 58 4.69 -12.61 2.97
CA ARG A 58 3.81 -11.47 3.24
C ARG A 58 2.91 -11.20 2.02
N LEU A 59 3.50 -11.25 0.83
CA LEU A 59 2.75 -11.08 -0.42
C LEU A 59 1.68 -12.16 -0.56
N ARG A 60 2.05 -13.43 -0.31
CA ARG A 60 1.11 -14.53 -0.42
C ARG A 60 -0.07 -14.37 0.53
N ARG A 61 0.19 -14.02 1.78
CA ARG A 61 -0.87 -13.86 2.78
C ARG A 61 -1.84 -12.75 2.41
N VAL A 62 -1.32 -11.62 1.92
CA VAL A 62 -2.17 -10.52 1.47
C VAL A 62 -2.98 -10.94 0.24
N SER A 63 -2.34 -11.63 -0.71
CA SER A 63 -3.01 -12.09 -1.93
C SER A 63 -4.15 -13.06 -1.64
N ASP A 64 -4.05 -13.82 -0.56
CA ASP A 64 -5.06 -14.82 -0.19
C ASP A 64 -6.32 -14.20 0.41
N LEU A 65 -6.31 -12.91 0.75
CA LEU A 65 -7.49 -12.25 1.28
C LEU A 65 -8.53 -12.06 0.17
N SER A 66 -9.76 -12.52 0.41
CA SER A 66 -10.81 -12.54 -0.61
C SER A 66 -11.17 -11.16 -1.16
N PHE A 67 -10.99 -10.11 -0.38
CA PHE A 67 -11.34 -8.75 -0.81
C PHE A 67 -10.16 -8.00 -1.44
N VAL A 68 -9.00 -8.60 -1.51
CA VAL A 68 -7.84 -8.03 -2.22
C VAL A 68 -7.89 -8.54 -3.66
N ASP A 69 -7.98 -7.62 -4.60
CA ASP A 69 -8.08 -7.98 -6.01
C ASP A 69 -6.72 -8.24 -6.64
N GLU A 70 -5.69 -7.52 -6.16
CA GLU A 70 -4.35 -7.63 -6.71
C GLU A 70 -3.32 -7.26 -5.65
N ALA A 71 -2.24 -8.02 -5.56
CA ALA A 71 -1.15 -7.72 -4.65
C ALA A 71 0.17 -7.96 -5.37
N PHE A 72 1.17 -7.11 -5.09
CA PHE A 72 2.49 -7.19 -5.71
C PHE A 72 3.52 -6.57 -4.79
N LEU A 73 4.78 -6.88 -5.05
CA LEU A 73 5.86 -6.25 -4.30
C LEU A 73 6.09 -4.83 -4.80
N SER A 74 6.47 -3.94 -3.90
CA SER A 74 6.85 -2.58 -4.25
C SER A 74 8.06 -2.59 -5.18
N ASP A 75 8.34 -1.44 -5.82
CA ASP A 75 9.49 -1.31 -6.70
C ASP A 75 10.78 -1.71 -5.99
N GLU A 76 11.74 -2.21 -6.75
CA GLU A 76 13.04 -2.58 -6.19
C GLU A 76 13.79 -1.36 -5.64
N GLU A 77 13.63 -0.21 -6.29
CA GLU A 77 14.29 1.03 -5.88
C GLU A 77 13.29 1.94 -5.18
N LEU A 78 13.66 2.40 -3.97
CA LEU A 78 12.82 3.32 -3.20
C LEU A 78 12.60 4.63 -3.96
N GLY A 79 11.38 5.13 -3.91
CA GLY A 79 11.03 6.42 -4.49
C GLY A 79 10.71 6.43 -5.97
N THR A 80 10.73 5.28 -6.63
CA THR A 80 10.43 5.21 -8.06
C THR A 80 8.93 5.13 -8.36
N PHE A 81 8.16 4.49 -7.48
CA PHE A 81 6.69 4.37 -7.60
C PHE A 81 6.15 3.97 -8.97
N SER A 82 6.88 3.15 -9.73
CA SER A 82 6.38 2.67 -11.01
C SER A 82 5.12 1.82 -10.83
N VAL A 83 4.84 1.35 -9.61
CA VAL A 83 3.60 0.64 -9.30
C VAL A 83 2.37 1.48 -9.62
N LEU A 84 2.48 2.82 -9.58
CA LEU A 84 1.37 3.71 -9.93
C LEU A 84 1.01 3.59 -11.41
N GLU A 85 2.01 3.39 -12.26
CA GLU A 85 1.79 3.25 -13.69
C GLU A 85 1.10 1.92 -14.01
N ASN A 86 1.42 0.88 -13.25
CA ASN A 86 0.85 -0.46 -13.44
C ASN A 86 -0.54 -0.60 -12.81
N ALA A 87 -0.70 -0.10 -11.61
CA ALA A 87 -1.96 -0.24 -10.86
C ALA A 87 -3.01 0.77 -11.33
N ARG A 88 -2.59 1.91 -11.85
CA ARG A 88 -3.48 2.99 -12.34
C ARG A 88 -4.58 3.32 -11.33
N PRO A 89 -4.21 3.68 -10.09
CA PRO A 89 -5.23 3.94 -9.08
C PRO A 89 -5.97 5.26 -9.32
N ASP A 90 -7.24 5.26 -8.93
CA ASP A 90 -8.04 6.48 -8.88
C ASP A 90 -7.92 7.15 -7.52
N LEU A 91 -7.50 6.37 -6.52
CA LEU A 91 -7.35 6.84 -5.15
C LEU A 91 -6.26 6.05 -4.46
N ILE A 92 -5.38 6.76 -3.75
CA ILE A 92 -4.37 6.13 -2.90
C ILE A 92 -4.85 6.28 -1.46
N ILE A 93 -4.85 5.19 -0.69
CA ILE A 93 -5.21 5.23 0.72
C ILE A 93 -4.00 4.85 1.55
N LEU A 94 -3.68 5.66 2.54
CA LEU A 94 -2.55 5.48 3.42
C LEU A 94 -3.03 5.33 4.87
N GLY A 95 -2.20 4.70 5.70
CA GLY A 95 -2.45 4.64 7.12
C GLY A 95 -2.12 5.97 7.80
N HIS A 96 -2.58 6.13 9.04
CA HIS A 96 -2.39 7.37 9.80
C HIS A 96 -0.92 7.73 10.03
N ASP A 97 -0.04 6.74 10.01
CA ASP A 97 1.40 6.91 10.29
C ASP A 97 2.27 6.90 9.04
N GLN A 98 1.67 7.00 7.85
CA GLN A 98 2.43 6.95 6.59
C GLN A 98 2.66 8.35 6.00
N GLU A 99 3.00 9.33 6.86
CA GLU A 99 3.24 10.71 6.42
C GLU A 99 4.45 10.84 5.50
N ALA A 100 5.54 10.14 5.82
CA ALA A 100 6.75 10.19 5.00
C ALA A 100 6.49 9.61 3.61
N LEU A 101 5.70 8.54 3.53
CA LEU A 101 5.32 7.96 2.26
C LEU A 101 4.46 8.92 1.45
N GLU A 102 3.53 9.60 2.11
CA GLU A 102 2.69 10.59 1.43
C GLU A 102 3.54 11.70 0.82
N ALA A 103 4.51 12.22 1.57
CA ALA A 103 5.41 13.27 1.08
C ALA A 103 6.18 12.79 -0.17
N SER A 104 6.71 11.58 -0.12
CA SER A 104 7.45 11.00 -1.25
C SER A 104 6.55 10.81 -2.48
N LEU A 105 5.33 10.34 -2.26
CA LEU A 105 4.35 10.15 -3.34
C LEU A 105 4.00 11.48 -4.00
N ARG A 106 3.77 12.51 -3.20
CA ARG A 106 3.41 13.83 -3.74
C ARG A 106 4.55 14.43 -4.57
N LEU A 107 5.80 14.28 -4.11
CA LEU A 107 6.96 14.75 -4.87
C LEU A 107 7.09 14.00 -6.19
N TRP A 108 6.91 12.69 -6.16
CA TRP A 108 7.01 11.88 -7.37
C TRP A 108 5.90 12.26 -8.36
N MET A 109 4.67 12.42 -7.88
CA MET A 109 3.54 12.80 -8.74
C MET A 109 3.76 14.19 -9.34
N GLU A 110 4.26 15.14 -8.54
CA GLU A 110 4.54 16.49 -9.01
C GLU A 110 5.57 16.47 -10.13
N SER A 111 6.63 15.66 -9.98
CA SER A 111 7.67 15.55 -11.01
C SER A 111 7.15 14.96 -12.31
N ARG A 112 6.03 14.25 -12.28
CA ARG A 112 5.42 13.61 -13.45
C ARG A 112 4.18 14.35 -13.92
N GLU A 113 3.86 15.49 -13.32
CA GLU A 113 2.66 16.26 -13.62
C GLU A 113 1.40 15.39 -13.54
N LEU A 114 1.39 14.52 -12.52
CA LEU A 114 0.31 13.56 -12.27
C LEU A 114 -0.36 13.92 -10.96
N TYR A 115 -1.68 13.79 -10.88
CA TYR A 115 -2.40 13.99 -9.64
C TYR A 115 -3.33 12.81 -9.36
N ILE A 116 -3.09 12.14 -8.24
CA ILE A 116 -3.96 11.08 -7.75
C ILE A 116 -4.33 11.46 -6.32
N PRO A 117 -5.62 11.54 -5.98
CA PRO A 117 -6.03 11.85 -4.62
C PRO A 117 -5.46 10.87 -3.59
N ILE A 118 -5.06 11.40 -2.44
CA ILE A 118 -4.55 10.59 -1.33
C ILE A 118 -5.45 10.84 -0.13
N LYS A 119 -5.91 9.75 0.50
CA LYS A 119 -6.71 9.80 1.70
C LYS A 119 -6.01 8.99 2.79
N ARG A 120 -5.83 9.58 3.98
CA ARG A 120 -5.29 8.82 5.11
C ARG A 120 -6.43 8.37 5.99
N LEU A 121 -6.39 7.08 6.38
CA LEU A 121 -7.38 6.56 7.32
C LEU A 121 -6.94 6.89 8.74
N PRO A 122 -7.88 7.18 9.63
CA PRO A 122 -7.52 7.52 11.01
C PRO A 122 -6.98 6.30 11.75
N LYS A 123 -6.26 6.56 12.84
CA LYS A 123 -5.81 5.51 13.73
C LYS A 123 -7.02 4.79 14.31
N ILE A 124 -6.94 3.46 14.34
CA ILE A 124 -8.01 2.66 14.93
C ILE A 124 -7.99 2.86 16.44
N ALA A 125 -9.11 3.29 16.99
CA ALA A 125 -9.28 3.40 18.43
C ALA A 125 -9.52 2.01 19.00
N ARG A 126 -8.88 1.72 20.14
CA ARG A 126 -9.06 0.45 20.82
C ARG A 126 -9.65 0.68 22.19
#